data_ee2aa3f89bf891271571d1090fb86aae
#
_entry.id   ee2aa3f89bf891271571d1090fb86aae
#
_cell.length_a   1.000
_cell.length_b   1.000
_cell.length_c   1.000
_cell.angle_alpha   90.00
_cell.angle_beta   90.00
_cell.angle_gamma   90.00
#
_symmetry.space_group_name_H-M   'P 1'
#
loop_
_entity.id
_entity.type
_entity.pdbx_description
1 polymer ?
#
loop_
_entity_poly.entity_id
_entity_poly.type
_entity_poly.pdbx_seq_one_letter_code
_entity_poly.pdbx_strand_id
1 'polypeptide(L)' 'MKPEQMKAVRDYLCRRLGNESIRLQPRKVQDSVEVYLNDEILGLLYVDDEDPNDVSYDLNISILAEDLG' A
#
# COMPACT_ATOMS: atom_id res chain seq x y z
N MET A 1 -6.41 -0.74 -9.26
CA MET A 1 -7.12 -0.73 -7.97
C MET A 1 -8.14 0.39 -7.99
N LYS A 2 -9.35 0.12 -7.55
CA LYS A 2 -10.46 1.10 -7.58
C LYS A 2 -10.29 2.14 -6.47
N PRO A 3 -10.82 3.37 -6.65
CA PRO A 3 -10.68 4.42 -5.62
C PRO A 3 -11.21 4.01 -4.24
N GLU A 4 -12.35 3.31 -4.18
CA GLU A 4 -12.90 2.86 -2.90
C GLU A 4 -12.03 1.80 -2.22
N GLN A 5 -11.34 0.96 -3.01
CA GLN A 5 -10.37 0.01 -2.47
C GLN A 5 -9.17 0.73 -1.89
N MET A 6 -8.67 1.73 -2.61
CA MET A 6 -7.53 2.55 -2.15
C MET A 6 -7.85 3.25 -0.84
N LYS A 7 -9.05 3.83 -0.75
CA LYS A 7 -9.48 4.52 0.48
C LYS A 7 -9.55 3.55 1.66
N ALA A 8 -10.16 2.39 1.44
CA ALA A 8 -10.33 1.40 2.51
C ALA A 8 -8.97 0.88 3.00
N VAL A 9 -8.05 0.60 2.07
CA VAL A 9 -6.71 0.13 2.43
C VAL A 9 -5.93 1.22 3.15
N ARG A 10 -6.00 2.46 2.65
CA ARG A 10 -5.34 3.59 3.31
C ARG A 10 -5.83 3.76 4.74
N ASP A 11 -7.15 3.74 4.94
CA ASP A 11 -7.73 3.89 6.28
C ASP A 11 -7.26 2.76 7.20
N TYR A 12 -7.20 1.54 6.69
CA TYR A 12 -6.71 0.40 7.45
C TYR A 12 -5.24 0.60 7.85
N LEU A 13 -4.39 0.99 6.89
CA LEU A 13 -2.96 1.18 7.15
C LEU A 13 -2.72 2.30 8.16
N CYS A 14 -3.47 3.39 8.06
CA CYS A 14 -3.36 4.50 9.03
C CYS A 14 -3.65 4.02 10.44
N ARG A 15 -4.69 3.22 10.62
CA ARG A 15 -5.02 2.66 11.94
C ARG A 15 -3.97 1.65 12.40
N ARG A 16 -3.58 0.75 11.49
CA ARG A 16 -2.68 -0.35 11.83
C ARG A 16 -1.28 0.14 12.19
N LEU A 17 -0.81 1.15 11.47
CA LEU A 17 0.54 1.70 11.67
C LEU A 17 0.55 2.91 12.61
N GLY A 18 -0.63 3.38 13.01
CA GLY A 18 -0.73 4.53 13.90
C GLY A 18 -0.18 5.81 13.28
N ASN A 19 -0.39 6.01 11.98
CA ASN A 19 0.15 7.16 11.26
C ASN A 19 -0.85 7.63 10.21
N GLU A 20 -1.22 8.91 10.27
CA GLU A 20 -2.17 9.49 9.33
C GLU A 20 -1.51 10.01 8.04
N SER A 21 -0.19 10.02 7.99
CA SER A 21 0.56 10.52 6.84
C SER A 21 0.86 9.45 5.80
N ILE A 22 -0.07 8.54 5.60
CA ILE A 22 0.03 7.48 4.59
C ILE A 22 -0.74 7.91 3.35
N ARG A 23 -0.10 7.75 2.19
CA ARG A 23 -0.69 8.10 0.91
C ARG A 23 -0.46 6.97 -0.08
N LEU A 24 -1.50 6.63 -0.84
CA LEU A 24 -1.40 5.66 -1.91
C LEU A 24 -1.36 6.40 -3.23
N GLN A 25 -0.39 6.04 -4.06
CA GLN A 25 -0.18 6.68 -5.36
C GLN A 25 -0.39 5.65 -6.47
N PRO A 26 -1.35 5.89 -7.39
CA PRO A 26 -1.55 4.98 -8.52
C PRO A 26 -0.30 4.86 -9.38
N ARG A 27 -0.12 3.65 -9.93
CA ARG A 27 0.96 3.35 -10.88
C ARG A 27 0.35 3.04 -12.24
N LYS A 28 1.21 3.00 -13.26
CA LYS A 28 0.79 2.53 -14.59
C LYS A 28 0.46 1.04 -14.60
N VAL A 29 0.97 0.29 -13.64
CA VAL A 29 0.63 -1.12 -13.44
C VAL A 29 -0.66 -1.20 -12.65
N GLN A 30 -1.69 -1.85 -13.21
CA GLN A 30 -3.04 -1.81 -12.66
C GLN A 30 -3.21 -2.53 -11.33
N ASP A 31 -2.38 -3.53 -11.06
CA ASP A 31 -2.54 -4.40 -9.91
C ASP A 31 -1.80 -3.90 -8.68
N SER A 32 -1.18 -2.73 -8.76
CA SER A 32 -0.37 -2.25 -7.65
C SER A 32 -0.41 -0.73 -7.54
N VAL A 33 -0.15 -0.26 -6.32
CA VAL A 33 0.02 1.16 -6.04
C VAL A 33 1.26 1.36 -5.19
N GLU A 34 1.82 2.56 -5.23
CA GLU A 34 2.91 2.95 -4.35
C GLU A 34 2.33 3.42 -3.02
N VAL A 35 2.98 3.05 -1.92
CA VAL A 35 2.59 3.49 -0.58
C VAL A 35 3.66 4.43 -0.07
N TYR A 36 3.25 5.63 0.33
CA TYR A 36 4.13 6.66 0.88
C TYR A 36 3.81 6.87 2.35
N LEU A 37 4.85 7.06 3.13
CA LEU A 37 4.78 7.40 4.55
C LEU A 37 5.62 8.63 4.77
N ASN A 38 5.00 9.73 5.20
CA ASN A 38 5.70 11.01 5.42
C ASN A 38 6.50 11.46 4.19
N ASP A 39 5.89 11.32 3.00
CA ASP A 39 6.47 11.70 1.70
C ASP A 39 7.64 10.84 1.24
N GLU A 40 7.93 9.74 1.94
CA GLU A 40 8.92 8.76 1.51
C GLU A 40 8.21 7.49 1.08
N ILE A 41 8.70 6.86 0.01
CA ILE A 41 8.11 5.61 -0.43
C ILE A 41 8.38 4.52 0.61
N LEU A 42 7.30 3.89 1.09
CA LEU A 42 7.39 2.79 2.04
C LEU A 42 7.50 1.47 1.31
N GLY A 43 6.69 1.29 0.28
CA GLY A 43 6.68 0.03 -0.46
C GLY A 43 5.63 0.01 -1.54
N LEU A 44 5.36 -1.19 -2.04
CA LEU A 44 4.36 -1.43 -3.08
C LEU A 44 3.25 -2.30 -2.52
N LEU A 45 2.02 -1.91 -2.83
CA LEU A 45 0.83 -2.65 -2.43
C LEU A 45 0.23 -3.33 -3.66
N TYR A 46 0.01 -4.62 -3.56
CA TYR A 46 -0.58 -5.43 -4.63
C TYR A 46 -1.95 -5.90 -4.20
N VAL A 47 -2.87 -5.96 -5.17
CA VAL A 47 -4.18 -6.54 -4.94
C VAL A 47 -4.24 -7.91 -5.60
N ASP A 48 -4.77 -8.89 -4.88
CA ASP A 48 -5.09 -10.21 -5.41
C ASP A 48 -6.60 -10.35 -5.41
N ASP A 49 -7.21 -10.20 -6.57
CA ASP A 49 -8.65 -10.24 -6.75
C ASP A 49 -9.07 -11.27 -7.78
N GLU A 50 -8.26 -12.31 -8.00
CA GLU A 50 -8.61 -13.40 -8.91
C GLU A 50 -9.93 -14.05 -8.52
N ASP A 51 -10.16 -14.21 -7.20
CA ASP A 51 -11.45 -14.64 -6.67
C ASP A 51 -12.15 -13.42 -6.08
N PRO A 52 -13.26 -12.94 -6.70
CA PRO A 52 -13.95 -11.76 -6.21
C PRO A 52 -14.58 -11.94 -4.82
N ASN A 53 -14.67 -13.18 -4.34
CA ASN A 53 -15.17 -13.46 -2.98
C ASN A 53 -14.05 -13.58 -1.96
N ASP A 54 -12.79 -13.48 -2.38
CA ASP A 54 -11.64 -13.64 -1.50
C ASP A 54 -10.52 -12.70 -1.97
N VAL A 55 -10.77 -11.40 -1.82
CA VAL A 55 -9.81 -10.37 -2.23
C VAL A 55 -8.83 -10.11 -1.09
N SER A 56 -7.55 -10.08 -1.41
CA SER A 56 -6.50 -9.76 -0.45
C SER A 56 -5.55 -8.70 -0.99
N TYR A 57 -4.83 -8.07 -0.08
CA TYR A 57 -3.87 -7.02 -0.40
C TYR A 57 -2.55 -7.34 0.27
N ASP A 58 -1.46 -7.24 -0.49
CA ASP A 58 -0.12 -7.55 0.01
C ASP A 58 0.76 -6.29 -0.08
N LEU A 59 1.31 -5.89 1.05
CA LEU A 59 2.23 -4.76 1.11
C LEU A 59 3.66 -5.29 1.21
N ASN A 60 4.47 -4.97 0.20
CA ASN A 60 5.87 -5.35 0.15
C ASN A 60 6.74 -4.15 0.50
N ILE A 61 7.51 -4.29 1.56
CA ILE A 61 8.43 -3.24 2.04
C ILE A 61 9.85 -3.76 1.87
N SER A 62 10.66 -3.00 1.12
CA SER A 62 12.07 -3.32 0.96
C SER A 62 12.89 -2.53 1.99
N ILE A 63 13.63 -3.25 2.81
CA ILE A 63 14.51 -2.64 3.81
C ILE A 63 15.94 -2.79 3.31
N LEU A 64 16.57 -1.66 3.01
CA LEU A 64 17.93 -1.65 2.51
C LEU A 64 18.92 -1.69 3.69
N ALA A 65 20.03 -2.39 3.51
CA ALA A 65 21.02 -2.49 4.57
C ALA A 65 21.51 -1.12 5.03
N GLU A 66 21.63 -0.17 4.11
CA GLU A 66 22.05 1.21 4.40
C GLU A 66 21.06 1.94 5.30
N ASP A 67 19.79 1.55 5.30
CA ASP A 67 18.75 2.16 6.12
C ASP A 67 18.81 1.69 7.58
N LEU A 68 19.53 0.60 7.83
CA LEU A 68 19.62 0.01 9.16
C LEU A 68 20.72 0.63 10.03
N GLY A 69 21.55 1.36 9.44
CA GLY A 69 22.63 1.84 10.19
C GLY A 69 23.32 3.05 9.83
#